data_ebc7057e455049ab96c355b4ff0dd0a6
#
_entry.id   ebc7057e455049ab96c355b4ff0dd0a6
#
_cell.length_a   1.000
_cell.length_b   1.000
_cell.length_c   1.000
_cell.angle_alpha   90.00
_cell.angle_beta   90.00
_cell.angle_gamma   90.00
#
_symmetry.space_group_name_H-M   'P 1'
#
loop_
_entity.id
_entity.type
_entity.pdbx_description
1 polymer ?
#
loop_
_entity_poly.entity_id
_entity_poly.type
_entity_poly.pdbx_seq_one_letter_code
_entity_poly.pdbx_strand_id
1 'polypeptide(L)'
;AELATDSDLLDDSFLKYGEEEGFVFLKNTEAFYIMTYSDRMNDAGNFQVTFSNGDMADAQLCKKDVRTGFYVFRVPFTELNDSTKDEISEAVLATEDNMEQMDDVIAIGSPTGDYDSLVSGMVTSVTGSMKIADEEYGMLTTNMVGSEDGGGILLNMSGEVVGIICSQENENSSVIRAVEAAQLRPLLEGMANGEDICYIGIQGTTISKYQSENLDIPRGVYVAV
;
A
#
# COMPACT_ATOMS: atom_id res chain seq x y z
N ALA A 1 9.53 4.74 -6.56
CA ALA A 1 8.97 5.66 -7.57
C ALA A 1 8.23 6.77 -6.86
N GLU A 2 8.45 7.99 -7.28
CA GLU A 2 7.83 9.20 -6.73
C GLU A 2 6.66 9.60 -7.64
N LEU A 3 5.52 9.97 -7.08
CA LEU A 3 4.31 10.37 -7.78
C LEU A 3 3.97 11.82 -7.47
N ALA A 4 3.89 12.67 -8.52
CA ALA A 4 3.51 14.07 -8.40
C ALA A 4 2.15 14.33 -9.04
N THR A 5 1.31 15.17 -8.40
CA THR A 5 0.00 15.58 -8.91
C THR A 5 -0.05 17.07 -9.18
N ASP A 6 -0.47 17.48 -10.38
CA ASP A 6 -0.68 18.87 -10.76
C ASP A 6 -2.18 19.23 -10.72
N SER A 7 -2.55 20.22 -9.93
CA SER A 7 -3.92 20.75 -9.88
C SER A 7 -3.94 22.23 -10.23
N ASP A 8 -4.36 22.56 -11.43
CA ASP A 8 -4.72 23.87 -11.96
C ASP A 8 -3.66 24.71 -12.70
N LEU A 9 -3.84 24.78 -14.02
CA LEU A 9 -3.07 25.53 -15.01
C LEU A 9 -3.26 27.07 -14.97
N LEU A 10 -3.89 27.63 -13.96
CA LEU A 10 -4.24 29.06 -13.96
C LEU A 10 -3.65 29.90 -12.81
N ASP A 11 -2.90 29.32 -11.90
CA ASP A 11 -2.25 30.09 -10.83
C ASP A 11 -0.91 29.46 -10.44
N ASP A 12 0.17 29.95 -11.05
CA ASP A 12 1.56 29.55 -10.78
C ASP A 12 2.00 29.67 -9.29
N SER A 13 1.14 30.21 -8.44
CA SER A 13 1.43 30.40 -7.01
C SER A 13 0.93 29.30 -6.09
N PHE A 14 0.18 28.29 -6.62
CA PHE A 14 -0.46 27.25 -5.81
C PHE A 14 -0.39 25.85 -6.40
N LEU A 15 0.67 25.49 -7.11
CA LEU A 15 0.94 24.10 -7.46
C LEU A 15 1.20 23.32 -6.16
N LYS A 16 0.20 22.57 -5.70
CA LYS A 16 0.38 21.59 -4.63
C LYS A 16 0.83 20.28 -5.27
N TYR A 17 2.13 20.07 -5.32
CA TYR A 17 2.69 18.76 -5.59
C TYR A 17 2.50 17.90 -4.34
N GLY A 18 1.79 16.80 -4.46
CA GLY A 18 1.86 15.72 -3.51
C GLY A 18 2.85 14.70 -4.05
N GLU A 19 3.84 14.35 -3.27
CA GLU A 19 4.81 13.30 -3.58
C GLU A 19 4.51 12.11 -2.69
N GLU A 20 4.45 10.91 -3.28
CA GLU A 20 4.19 9.67 -2.57
C GLU A 20 5.14 8.58 -3.07
N GLU A 21 5.59 7.75 -2.17
CA GLU A 21 6.41 6.60 -2.51
C GLU A 21 5.56 5.47 -3.11
N GLY A 22 6.09 4.86 -4.17
CA GLY A 22 5.46 3.71 -4.77
C GLY A 22 6.50 2.67 -5.23
N PHE A 23 6.06 1.46 -5.50
CA PHE A 23 6.91 0.40 -6.02
C PHE A 23 6.27 -0.31 -7.20
N VAL A 24 7.11 -0.79 -8.12
CA VAL A 24 6.67 -1.60 -9.25
C VAL A 24 6.36 -3.00 -8.73
N PHE A 25 5.09 -3.39 -8.72
CA PHE A 25 4.68 -4.71 -8.24
C PHE A 25 4.36 -5.68 -9.40
N LEU A 26 4.20 -5.15 -10.62
CA LEU A 26 3.91 -5.97 -11.80
C LEU A 26 4.55 -5.33 -13.03
N LYS A 27 5.17 -6.15 -13.86
CA LYS A 27 5.71 -5.79 -15.18
C LYS A 27 5.14 -6.74 -16.20
N ASN A 28 4.57 -6.23 -17.27
CA ASN A 28 4.17 -7.02 -18.43
C ASN A 28 4.94 -6.58 -19.68
N THR A 29 4.52 -7.02 -20.84
CA THR A 29 5.20 -6.68 -22.14
C THR A 29 4.99 -5.24 -22.58
N GLU A 30 4.09 -4.47 -21.95
CA GLU A 30 3.67 -3.15 -22.41
C GLU A 30 3.87 -2.05 -21.39
N ALA A 31 3.93 -2.37 -20.10
CA ALA A 31 3.91 -1.37 -19.04
C ALA A 31 4.49 -1.89 -17.71
N PHE A 32 4.88 -0.93 -16.86
CA PHE A 32 4.99 -1.12 -15.42
C PHE A 32 3.67 -0.79 -14.73
N TYR A 33 3.36 -1.53 -13.67
CA TYR A 33 2.28 -1.23 -12.74
C TYR A 33 2.87 -0.90 -11.37
N ILE A 34 2.51 0.27 -10.89
CA ILE A 34 3.07 0.85 -9.67
C ILE A 34 1.96 0.98 -8.66
N MET A 35 2.20 0.48 -7.46
CA MET A 35 1.31 0.65 -6.33
C MET A 35 1.86 1.70 -5.39
N THR A 36 0.98 2.55 -4.87
CA THR A 36 1.26 3.46 -3.76
C THR A 36 0.11 3.44 -2.76
N TYR A 37 0.41 3.83 -1.54
CA TYR A 37 -0.56 4.10 -0.49
C TYR A 37 -0.59 5.60 -0.21
N SER A 38 -1.77 6.20 -0.23
CA SER A 38 -1.93 7.60 0.18
C SER A 38 -3.34 7.84 0.73
N ASP A 39 -3.43 8.57 1.81
CA ASP A 39 -4.67 9.11 2.38
C ASP A 39 -5.00 10.53 1.88
N ARG A 40 -4.07 11.14 1.13
CA ARG A 40 -4.12 12.56 0.72
C ARG A 40 -4.21 12.78 -0.78
N MET A 41 -4.04 11.74 -1.59
CA MET A 41 -3.99 11.87 -3.04
C MET A 41 -5.36 12.23 -3.62
N ASN A 42 -5.41 13.30 -4.43
CA ASN A 42 -6.61 13.75 -5.14
C ASN A 42 -6.65 13.22 -6.57
N ASP A 43 -7.87 13.03 -7.10
CA ASP A 43 -8.13 12.39 -8.39
C ASP A 43 -7.85 13.26 -9.63
N ALA A 44 -7.65 14.53 -9.44
CA ALA A 44 -7.81 15.54 -10.49
C ALA A 44 -6.47 16.02 -11.06
N GLY A 45 -5.47 15.14 -11.17
CA GLY A 45 -4.17 15.59 -11.63
C GLY A 45 -3.57 14.74 -12.74
N ASN A 46 -2.56 15.28 -13.39
CA ASN A 46 -1.60 14.52 -14.15
C ASN A 46 -0.66 13.84 -13.15
N PHE A 47 -0.45 12.55 -13.33
CA PHE A 47 0.46 11.79 -12.49
C PHE A 47 1.76 11.56 -13.23
N GLN A 48 2.86 11.77 -12.55
CA GLN A 48 4.20 11.52 -13.07
C GLN A 48 4.98 10.64 -12.09
N VAL A 49 5.71 9.70 -12.64
CA VAL A 49 6.55 8.78 -11.87
C VAL A 49 8.00 9.10 -12.14
N THR A 50 8.78 9.31 -11.09
CA THR A 50 10.23 9.37 -11.14
C THR A 50 10.80 8.03 -10.70
N PHE A 51 11.51 7.35 -11.56
CA PHE A 51 12.16 6.07 -11.28
C PHE A 51 13.49 6.27 -10.53
N SER A 52 13.98 5.20 -9.90
CA SER A 52 15.25 5.22 -9.14
C SER A 52 16.48 5.62 -9.97
N ASN A 53 16.43 5.47 -11.30
CA ASN A 53 17.47 5.93 -12.20
C ASN A 53 17.34 7.42 -12.59
N GLY A 54 16.35 8.13 -12.06
CA GLY A 54 16.08 9.54 -12.32
C GLY A 54 15.22 9.84 -13.56
N ASP A 55 14.81 8.82 -14.30
CA ASP A 55 13.90 9.01 -15.43
C ASP A 55 12.48 9.29 -14.96
N MET A 56 11.81 10.18 -15.69
CA MET A 56 10.44 10.61 -15.41
C MET A 56 9.52 10.17 -16.53
N ALA A 57 8.32 9.72 -16.19
CA ALA A 57 7.32 9.31 -17.17
C ALA A 57 5.90 9.63 -16.67
N ASP A 58 5.02 9.94 -17.60
CA ASP A 58 3.60 10.11 -17.31
C ASP A 58 2.97 8.79 -16.91
N ALA A 59 2.15 8.81 -15.87
CA ALA A 59 1.47 7.65 -15.31
C ALA A 59 -0.05 7.78 -15.46
N GLN A 60 -0.69 6.67 -15.76
CA GLN A 60 -2.13 6.57 -15.90
C GLN A 60 -2.70 5.87 -14.65
N LEU A 61 -3.67 6.50 -13.98
CA LEU A 61 -4.38 5.86 -12.89
C LEU A 61 -5.23 4.70 -13.43
N CYS A 62 -4.89 3.47 -13.06
CA CYS A 62 -5.71 2.28 -13.38
C CYS A 62 -6.93 2.22 -12.47
N LYS A 63 -6.67 2.25 -11.18
CA LYS A 63 -7.70 2.16 -10.15
C LYS A 63 -7.22 2.80 -8.86
N LYS A 64 -8.17 3.33 -8.11
CA LYS A 64 -8.00 3.74 -6.73
C LYS A 64 -9.06 3.08 -5.87
N ASP A 65 -8.72 2.82 -4.65
CA ASP A 65 -9.68 2.51 -3.61
C ASP A 65 -9.54 3.52 -2.47
N VAL A 66 -10.49 4.45 -2.43
CA VAL A 66 -10.51 5.55 -1.44
C VAL A 66 -10.60 5.02 0.00
N ARG A 67 -11.12 3.78 0.19
CA ARG A 67 -11.32 3.20 1.51
C ARG A 67 -10.05 2.53 2.04
N THR A 68 -9.29 1.93 1.15
CA THR A 68 -8.00 1.32 1.51
C THR A 68 -6.84 2.30 1.43
N GLY A 69 -7.00 3.40 0.68
CA GLY A 69 -5.90 4.32 0.38
C GLY A 69 -4.91 3.80 -0.66
N PHE A 70 -5.24 2.69 -1.33
CA PHE A 70 -4.38 2.12 -2.37
C PHE A 70 -4.70 2.70 -3.75
N TYR A 71 -3.64 3.00 -4.49
CA TYR A 71 -3.67 3.48 -5.86
C TYR A 71 -2.78 2.59 -6.72
N VAL A 72 -3.26 2.26 -7.90
CA VAL A 72 -2.47 1.53 -8.91
C VAL A 72 -2.37 2.35 -10.16
N PHE A 73 -1.14 2.61 -10.60
CA PHE A 73 -0.80 3.36 -11.79
C PHE A 73 -0.15 2.46 -12.82
N ARG A 74 -0.39 2.79 -14.09
CA ARG A 74 0.23 2.16 -15.25
C ARG A 74 1.15 3.16 -15.91
N VAL A 75 2.40 2.79 -16.14
CA VAL A 75 3.36 3.55 -16.94
C VAL A 75 3.64 2.76 -18.22
N PRO A 76 3.11 3.20 -19.39
CA PRO A 76 3.33 2.49 -20.64
C PRO A 76 4.81 2.54 -21.06
N PHE A 77 5.31 1.47 -21.66
CA PHE A 77 6.69 1.43 -22.16
C PHE A 77 6.96 2.43 -23.30
N THR A 78 5.90 2.97 -23.91
CA THR A 78 6.01 4.07 -24.91
C THR A 78 6.50 5.38 -24.29
N GLU A 79 6.27 5.56 -22.99
CA GLU A 79 6.70 6.75 -22.23
C GLU A 79 8.12 6.60 -21.64
N LEU A 80 8.75 5.43 -21.81
CA LEU A 80 10.01 5.09 -21.17
C LEU A 80 11.12 4.88 -22.22
N ASN A 81 12.34 5.25 -21.82
CA ASN A 81 13.52 4.88 -22.60
C ASN A 81 13.90 3.40 -22.35
N ASP A 82 14.77 2.86 -23.19
CA ASP A 82 15.14 1.44 -23.12
C ASP A 82 15.97 1.14 -21.87
N SER A 83 16.78 2.09 -21.36
CA SER A 83 17.55 1.87 -20.14
C SER A 83 16.65 1.67 -18.93
N THR A 84 15.58 2.45 -18.78
CA THR A 84 14.63 2.29 -17.68
C THR A 84 13.88 0.95 -17.74
N LYS A 85 13.49 0.53 -18.94
CA LYS A 85 12.83 -0.78 -19.12
C LYS A 85 13.71 -1.95 -18.72
N ASP A 86 15.04 -1.84 -18.96
CA ASP A 86 16.01 -2.88 -18.66
C ASP A 86 16.48 -2.85 -17.20
N GLU A 87 16.63 -1.68 -16.59
CA GLU A 87 17.13 -1.48 -15.25
C GLU A 87 16.06 -1.71 -14.17
N ILE A 88 14.80 -1.32 -14.46
CA ILE A 88 13.70 -1.43 -13.49
C ILE A 88 13.06 -2.81 -13.57
N SER A 89 12.99 -3.45 -12.43
CA SER A 89 12.34 -4.74 -12.24
C SER A 89 11.17 -4.63 -11.27
N GLU A 90 10.25 -5.56 -11.38
CA GLU A 90 9.16 -5.71 -10.42
C GLU A 90 9.68 -6.24 -9.09
N ALA A 91 9.12 -5.74 -8.00
CA ALA A 91 9.31 -6.30 -6.68
C ALA A 91 8.47 -7.58 -6.54
N VAL A 92 9.08 -8.63 -6.06
CA VAL A 92 8.41 -9.93 -5.86
C VAL A 92 7.55 -9.86 -4.61
N LEU A 93 6.23 -9.91 -4.76
CA LEU A 93 5.31 -10.02 -3.63
C LEU A 93 5.36 -11.44 -3.05
N ALA A 94 5.48 -11.57 -1.74
CA ALA A 94 5.33 -12.84 -1.05
C ALA A 94 3.96 -13.47 -1.39
N THR A 95 3.95 -14.78 -1.52
CA THR A 95 2.74 -15.55 -1.88
C THR A 95 2.05 -16.18 -0.67
N GLU A 96 2.75 -16.24 0.45
CA GLU A 96 2.30 -16.85 1.70
C GLU A 96 2.58 -15.93 2.88
N ASP A 97 1.70 -15.96 3.88
CA ASP A 97 1.87 -15.28 5.17
C ASP A 97 2.68 -16.17 6.09
N ASN A 98 3.99 -16.20 5.86
CA ASN A 98 4.92 -17.11 6.56
C ASN A 98 5.91 -16.38 7.48
N MET A 99 5.69 -15.09 7.73
CA MET A 99 6.53 -14.34 8.66
C MET A 99 6.25 -14.74 10.11
N GLU A 100 7.33 -14.90 10.87
CA GLU A 100 7.28 -15.23 12.29
C GLU A 100 7.88 -14.10 13.14
N GLN A 101 7.60 -14.13 14.45
CA GLN A 101 8.28 -13.24 15.37
C GLN A 101 9.78 -13.51 15.36
N MET A 102 10.57 -12.45 15.42
CA MET A 102 12.04 -12.42 15.35
C MET A 102 12.62 -12.59 13.93
N ASP A 103 11.81 -12.71 12.88
CA ASP A 103 12.31 -12.65 11.52
C ASP A 103 12.86 -11.26 11.20
N ASP A 104 14.00 -11.22 10.55
CA ASP A 104 14.64 -9.99 10.09
C ASP A 104 13.91 -9.42 8.87
N VAL A 105 13.69 -8.10 8.89
CA VAL A 105 13.03 -7.36 7.81
C VAL A 105 13.74 -6.02 7.55
N ILE A 106 13.58 -5.55 6.31
CA ILE A 106 14.07 -4.26 5.86
C ILE A 106 12.89 -3.42 5.37
N ALA A 107 12.73 -2.23 5.91
CA ALA A 107 11.78 -1.23 5.43
C ALA A 107 12.47 -0.32 4.42
N ILE A 108 11.87 -0.11 3.25
CA ILE A 108 12.38 0.72 2.15
C ILE A 108 11.28 1.62 1.64
N GLY A 109 11.64 2.84 1.27
CA GLY A 109 10.76 3.89 0.76
C GLY A 109 10.92 5.16 1.56
N SER A 110 9.90 5.57 2.27
CA SER A 110 9.97 6.70 3.22
C SER A 110 9.55 6.31 4.64
N PRO A 111 9.99 5.16 5.19
CA PRO A 111 9.52 4.70 6.49
C PRO A 111 9.82 5.68 7.63
N THR A 112 10.82 6.54 7.50
CA THR A 112 11.17 7.58 8.48
C THR A 112 10.61 8.95 8.14
N GLY A 113 9.85 9.07 7.04
CA GLY A 113 9.34 10.34 6.51
C GLY A 113 10.28 11.01 5.49
N ASP A 114 11.52 10.56 5.39
CA ASP A 114 12.46 11.01 4.35
C ASP A 114 12.42 10.02 3.19
N TYR A 115 12.37 10.53 1.95
CA TYR A 115 12.41 9.71 0.73
C TYR A 115 13.72 8.91 0.63
N ASP A 116 13.65 7.76 -0.04
CA ASP A 116 14.78 6.82 -0.20
C ASP A 116 15.41 6.38 1.14
N SER A 117 14.62 6.39 2.21
CA SER A 117 15.10 5.91 3.51
C SER A 117 15.02 4.39 3.63
N LEU A 118 15.94 3.83 4.40
CA LEU A 118 16.04 2.41 4.67
C LEU A 118 16.25 2.17 6.16
N VAL A 119 15.43 1.29 6.73
CA VAL A 119 15.55 0.88 8.13
C VAL A 119 15.53 -0.65 8.20
N SER A 120 16.40 -1.23 9.01
CA SER A 120 16.41 -2.68 9.27
C SER A 120 15.98 -2.99 10.69
N GLY A 121 15.28 -4.07 10.87
CA GLY A 121 14.81 -4.53 12.17
C GLY A 121 14.23 -5.92 12.08
N MET A 122 13.34 -6.25 13.00
CA MET A 122 12.69 -7.56 13.06
C MET A 122 11.21 -7.45 13.36
N VAL A 123 10.47 -8.46 12.97
CA VAL A 123 9.05 -8.63 13.29
C VAL A 123 8.90 -8.91 14.78
N THR A 124 8.06 -8.15 15.46
CA THR A 124 7.75 -8.33 16.89
C THR A 124 6.38 -8.96 17.12
N SER A 125 5.46 -8.81 16.15
CA SER A 125 4.13 -9.42 16.20
C SER A 125 3.59 -9.67 14.80
N VAL A 126 2.92 -10.82 14.64
CA VAL A 126 2.17 -11.23 13.44
C VAL A 126 0.68 -11.43 13.74
N THR A 127 0.23 -11.06 14.95
CA THR A 127 -1.16 -11.28 15.40
C THR A 127 -2.04 -10.05 15.27
N GLY A 128 -1.48 -8.95 14.79
CA GLY A 128 -2.23 -7.73 14.51
C GLY A 128 -3.14 -7.91 13.30
N SER A 129 -4.18 -7.12 13.23
CA SER A 129 -5.00 -7.00 12.03
C SER A 129 -5.38 -5.55 11.80
N MET A 130 -5.55 -5.22 10.53
CA MET A 130 -6.05 -3.94 10.07
C MET A 130 -7.37 -4.16 9.35
N LYS A 131 -8.39 -3.43 9.77
CA LYS A 131 -9.66 -3.42 9.07
C LYS A 131 -9.61 -2.35 8.00
N ILE A 132 -9.63 -2.78 6.75
CA ILE A 132 -9.70 -1.92 5.59
C ILE A 132 -11.02 -2.20 4.89
N ALA A 133 -11.91 -1.22 4.92
CA ALA A 133 -13.28 -1.38 4.42
C ALA A 133 -14.02 -2.54 5.12
N ASP A 134 -14.42 -3.55 4.38
CA ASP A 134 -15.19 -4.70 4.89
C ASP A 134 -14.30 -5.94 5.11
N GLU A 135 -12.99 -5.83 4.89
CA GLU A 135 -12.02 -6.90 5.03
C GLU A 135 -11.06 -6.66 6.19
N GLU A 136 -10.54 -7.73 6.75
CA GLU A 136 -9.57 -7.72 7.82
C GLU A 136 -8.27 -8.37 7.30
N TYR A 137 -7.23 -7.55 7.17
CA TYR A 137 -5.91 -7.96 6.69
C TYR A 137 -4.98 -8.19 7.88
N GLY A 138 -4.12 -9.21 7.79
CA GLY A 138 -3.04 -9.43 8.72
C GLY A 138 -2.05 -8.26 8.75
N MET A 139 -1.47 -8.00 9.91
CA MET A 139 -0.55 -6.90 10.09
C MET A 139 0.71 -7.34 10.81
N LEU A 140 1.85 -7.06 10.19
CA LEU A 140 3.17 -7.20 10.77
C LEU A 140 3.49 -5.95 11.61
N THR A 141 3.91 -6.17 12.85
CA THR A 141 4.47 -5.10 13.70
C THR A 141 5.95 -5.36 13.87
N THR A 142 6.77 -4.31 13.78
CA THR A 142 8.22 -4.41 13.87
C THR A 142 8.76 -3.71 15.13
N ASN A 143 10.06 -3.80 15.38
CA ASN A 143 10.76 -2.99 16.39
C ASN A 143 11.35 -1.69 15.82
N MET A 144 11.10 -1.41 14.54
CA MET A 144 11.61 -0.21 13.88
C MET A 144 10.74 1.00 14.21
N VAL A 145 11.39 2.15 14.37
CA VAL A 145 10.70 3.44 14.56
C VAL A 145 10.60 4.13 13.21
N GLY A 146 9.42 4.58 12.87
CA GLY A 146 9.12 5.29 11.64
C GLY A 146 8.44 6.65 11.88
N SER A 147 8.04 7.29 10.80
CA SER A 147 7.24 8.52 10.82
C SER A 147 5.74 8.18 10.72
N GLU A 148 4.88 9.06 11.23
CA GLU A 148 3.44 8.98 11.04
C GLU A 148 3.04 9.07 9.57
N ASP A 149 3.80 9.85 8.79
CA ASP A 149 3.64 9.99 7.34
C ASP A 149 4.52 8.98 6.56
N GLY A 150 5.13 8.02 7.25
CA GLY A 150 6.03 7.05 6.64
C GLY A 150 5.30 6.04 5.77
N GLY A 151 5.86 5.77 4.59
CA GLY A 151 5.35 4.80 3.61
C GLY A 151 6.44 3.88 3.07
N GLY A 152 6.02 2.93 2.23
CA GLY A 152 6.95 2.01 1.58
C GLY A 152 6.60 0.55 1.76
N ILE A 153 7.62 -0.31 1.73
CA ILE A 153 7.47 -1.76 1.78
C ILE A 153 8.38 -2.39 2.82
N LEU A 154 7.96 -3.53 3.36
CA LEU A 154 8.83 -4.45 4.12
C LEU A 154 9.32 -5.57 3.22
N LEU A 155 10.61 -5.78 3.20
CA LEU A 155 11.26 -6.92 2.55
C LEU A 155 11.72 -7.93 3.60
N ASN A 156 11.58 -9.23 3.27
CA ASN A 156 12.30 -10.28 3.98
C ASN A 156 13.76 -10.36 3.50
N MET A 157 14.56 -11.21 4.12
CA MET A 157 15.98 -11.38 3.77
C MET A 157 16.20 -12.09 2.42
N SER A 158 15.13 -12.58 1.77
CA SER A 158 15.16 -13.11 0.40
C SER A 158 14.84 -12.04 -0.65
N GLY A 159 14.50 -10.80 -0.22
CA GLY A 159 14.14 -9.71 -1.11
C GLY A 159 12.67 -9.72 -1.57
N GLU A 160 11.82 -10.53 -0.95
CA GLU A 160 10.39 -10.54 -1.24
C GLU A 160 9.67 -9.49 -0.39
N VAL A 161 8.68 -8.83 -0.98
CA VAL A 161 7.79 -7.89 -0.27
C VAL A 161 6.83 -8.69 0.59
N VAL A 162 7.02 -8.63 1.90
CA VAL A 162 6.17 -9.31 2.89
C VAL A 162 5.11 -8.38 3.49
N GLY A 163 5.30 -7.07 3.37
CA GLY A 163 4.34 -6.10 3.89
C GLY A 163 4.36 -4.76 3.17
N ILE A 164 3.25 -4.05 3.22
CA ILE A 164 3.09 -2.70 2.72
C ILE A 164 2.89 -1.78 3.92
N ILE A 165 3.78 -0.79 4.04
CA ILE A 165 3.75 0.19 5.12
C ILE A 165 2.67 1.20 4.78
N CYS A 166 1.63 1.25 5.62
CA CYS A 166 0.56 2.22 5.52
C CYS A 166 0.70 3.22 6.66
N SER A 167 0.67 4.52 6.36
CA SER A 167 0.55 5.53 7.39
C SER A 167 -0.75 5.27 8.15
N GLN A 168 -0.65 5.07 9.45
CA GLN A 168 -1.83 4.88 10.29
C GLN A 168 -1.95 6.02 11.27
N GLU A 169 -3.17 6.51 11.43
CA GLU A 169 -3.60 7.31 12.57
C GLU A 169 -3.44 6.50 13.88
N ASN A 170 -2.21 6.23 14.25
CA ASN A 170 -1.91 5.70 15.56
C ASN A 170 -1.46 6.87 16.44
N GLU A 171 -2.39 7.43 17.16
CA GLU A 171 -2.20 8.55 18.08
C GLU A 171 -1.06 8.35 19.10
N ASN A 172 -0.41 7.18 19.18
CA ASN A 172 0.57 6.89 20.24
C ASN A 172 1.70 5.91 19.86
N SER A 173 1.94 5.58 18.60
CA SER A 173 3.01 4.63 18.25
C SER A 173 3.74 5.00 16.97
N SER A 174 5.01 5.34 17.11
CA SER A 174 5.94 5.56 15.99
C SER A 174 6.55 4.25 15.46
N VAL A 175 5.97 3.10 15.78
CA VAL A 175 6.50 1.79 15.36
C VAL A 175 6.01 1.48 13.95
N ILE A 176 6.92 1.08 13.07
CA ILE A 176 6.57 0.67 11.71
C ILE A 176 5.69 -0.58 11.75
N ARG A 177 4.53 -0.46 11.10
CA ARG A 177 3.58 -1.54 10.86
C ARG A 177 3.31 -1.66 9.37
N ALA A 178 3.05 -2.87 8.92
CA ALA A 178 2.77 -3.13 7.52
C ALA A 178 1.64 -4.16 7.38
N VAL A 179 0.79 -3.95 6.40
CA VAL A 179 -0.23 -4.92 6.01
C VAL A 179 0.44 -6.04 5.23
N GLU A 180 0.11 -7.29 5.52
CA GLU A 180 0.68 -8.46 4.87
C GLU A 180 0.44 -8.45 3.35
N ALA A 181 1.52 -8.48 2.58
CA ALA A 181 1.47 -8.31 1.13
C ALA A 181 0.76 -9.48 0.42
N ALA A 182 0.89 -10.70 0.93
CA ALA A 182 0.27 -11.88 0.36
C ALA A 182 -1.26 -11.76 0.33
N GLN A 183 -1.85 -11.18 1.35
CA GLN A 183 -3.30 -10.96 1.45
C GLN A 183 -3.79 -9.83 0.53
N LEU A 184 -2.94 -8.83 0.26
CA LEU A 184 -3.27 -7.72 -0.64
C LEU A 184 -3.12 -8.06 -2.12
N ARG A 185 -2.40 -9.12 -2.46
CA ARG A 185 -2.09 -9.49 -3.84
C ARG A 185 -3.33 -9.59 -4.75
N PRO A 186 -4.42 -10.28 -4.37
CA PRO A 186 -5.61 -10.36 -5.23
C PRO A 186 -6.24 -8.99 -5.49
N LEU A 187 -6.24 -8.11 -4.48
CA LEU A 187 -6.73 -6.74 -4.61
C LEU A 187 -5.88 -5.95 -5.61
N LEU A 188 -4.56 -5.99 -5.49
CA LEU A 188 -3.64 -5.27 -6.36
C LEU A 188 -3.70 -5.77 -7.81
N GLU A 189 -3.80 -7.08 -8.02
CA GLU A 189 -3.97 -7.68 -9.35
C GLU A 189 -5.30 -7.25 -9.99
N GLY A 190 -6.41 -7.25 -9.25
CA GLY A 190 -7.71 -6.74 -9.71
C GLY A 190 -7.64 -5.24 -10.05
N MET A 191 -6.99 -4.44 -9.21
CA MET A 191 -6.80 -3.01 -9.48
C MET A 191 -5.96 -2.75 -10.74
N ALA A 192 -4.91 -3.54 -10.99
CA ALA A 192 -4.09 -3.44 -12.21
C ALA A 192 -4.89 -3.76 -13.47
N ASN A 193 -5.85 -4.68 -13.38
CA ASN A 193 -6.78 -5.03 -14.45
C ASN A 193 -7.93 -4.02 -14.60
N GLY A 194 -8.02 -3.00 -13.74
CA GLY A 194 -9.11 -2.03 -13.72
C GLY A 194 -10.43 -2.60 -13.25
N GLU A 195 -10.42 -3.74 -12.56
CA GLU A 195 -11.61 -4.39 -12.03
C GLU A 195 -12.27 -3.54 -10.94
N ASP A 196 -13.61 -3.59 -10.89
CA ASP A 196 -14.35 -2.91 -9.83
C ASP A 196 -14.21 -3.67 -8.52
N ILE A 197 -13.80 -2.97 -7.47
CA ILE A 197 -13.76 -3.52 -6.12
C ILE A 197 -15.21 -3.55 -5.62
N CYS A 198 -15.79 -4.75 -5.61
CA CYS A 198 -17.18 -4.94 -5.20
C CYS A 198 -17.27 -5.06 -3.69
N TYR A 199 -18.16 -4.29 -3.09
CA TYR A 199 -18.48 -4.35 -1.67
C TYR A 199 -19.95 -4.67 -1.48
N ILE A 200 -20.23 -5.49 -0.47
CA ILE A 200 -21.62 -5.81 -0.11
C ILE A 200 -22.33 -4.58 0.49
N GLY A 201 -21.56 -3.61 1.01
CA GLY A 201 -22.09 -2.35 1.55
C GLY A 201 -22.89 -2.51 2.84
N ILE A 202 -22.62 -3.55 3.62
CA ILE A 202 -23.25 -3.78 4.92
C ILE A 202 -22.26 -3.46 6.04
N GLN A 203 -22.75 -2.80 7.09
CA GLN A 203 -22.02 -2.69 8.34
C GLN A 203 -22.49 -3.78 9.29
N GLY A 204 -21.56 -4.56 9.81
CA GLY A 204 -21.88 -5.66 10.70
C GLY A 204 -20.95 -5.75 11.90
N THR A 205 -21.48 -6.24 12.99
CA THR A 205 -20.71 -6.55 14.20
C THR A 205 -20.78 -8.04 14.49
N THR A 206 -19.62 -8.67 14.64
CA THR A 206 -19.57 -10.08 15.00
C THR A 206 -20.04 -10.27 16.43
N ILE A 207 -21.02 -11.15 16.63
CA ILE A 207 -21.52 -11.53 17.95
C ILE A 207 -20.56 -12.53 18.57
N SER A 208 -19.85 -12.11 19.59
CA SER A 208 -18.96 -12.98 20.37
C SER A 208 -19.76 -14.07 21.11
N LYS A 209 -19.05 -15.14 21.52
CA LYS A 209 -19.66 -16.20 22.34
C LYS A 209 -20.31 -15.63 23.61
N TYR A 210 -19.63 -14.71 24.30
CA TYR A 210 -20.13 -14.05 25.51
C TYR A 210 -21.42 -13.26 25.24
N GLN A 211 -21.47 -12.50 24.14
CA GLN A 211 -22.67 -11.74 23.77
C GLN A 211 -23.84 -12.67 23.38
N SER A 212 -23.56 -13.75 22.64
CA SER A 212 -24.56 -14.75 22.27
C SER A 212 -25.21 -15.38 23.50
N GLU A 213 -24.42 -15.78 24.50
CA GLU A 213 -24.90 -16.43 25.71
C GLU A 213 -25.67 -15.47 26.66
N ASN A 214 -25.25 -14.21 26.75
CA ASN A 214 -25.88 -13.25 27.67
C ASN A 214 -27.09 -12.53 27.09
N LEU A 215 -27.18 -12.41 25.76
CA LEU A 215 -28.26 -11.70 25.08
C LEU A 215 -29.26 -12.65 24.41
N ASP A 216 -29.03 -13.96 24.49
CA ASP A 216 -29.84 -15.02 23.87
C ASP A 216 -30.03 -14.79 22.34
N ILE A 217 -28.94 -14.37 21.67
CA ILE A 217 -28.93 -14.13 20.22
C ILE A 217 -28.00 -15.11 19.53
N PRO A 218 -28.31 -15.55 18.29
CA PRO A 218 -27.45 -16.47 17.55
C PRO A 218 -26.05 -15.90 17.33
N ARG A 219 -25.03 -16.77 17.32
CA ARG A 219 -23.69 -16.40 16.87
C ARG A 219 -23.72 -16.09 15.38
N GLY A 220 -23.01 -15.05 14.98
CA GLY A 220 -22.95 -14.64 13.60
C GLY A 220 -22.60 -13.16 13.50
N VAL A 221 -22.90 -12.56 12.35
CA VAL A 221 -22.74 -11.12 12.12
C VAL A 221 -24.11 -10.45 12.28
N TYR A 222 -24.17 -9.48 13.17
CA TYR A 222 -25.34 -8.60 13.30
C TYR A 222 -25.18 -7.44 12.34
N VAL A 223 -26.07 -7.35 11.36
CA VAL A 223 -26.08 -6.28 10.36
C VAL A 223 -26.93 -5.13 10.87
N ALA A 224 -26.32 -3.95 11.01
CA ALA A 224 -27.04 -2.71 11.27
C ALA A 224 -27.40 -2.06 9.91
N VAL A 225 -28.66 -1.66 9.75
CA VAL A 225 -29.16 -0.95 8.57
C VAL A 225 -29.26 0.53 8.90
#